data_e009bfb5f64360d415fbd5ed0a8fc0ed
#
_entry.id   e009bfb5f64360d415fbd5ed0a8fc0ed
#
_cell.length_a   1.000
_cell.length_b   1.000
_cell.length_c   1.000
_cell.angle_alpha   90.00
_cell.angle_beta   90.00
_cell.angle_gamma   90.00
#
_symmetry.space_group_name_H-M   'P 1'
#
loop_
_entity.id
_entity.type
_entity.pdbx_description
1 polymer ?
#
loop_
_entity_poly.entity_id
_entity_poly.type
_entity_poly.pdbx_seq_one_letter_code
_entity_poly.pdbx_strand_id
1 'polypeptide(L)'
;DALILSLISYYEFEQFYQVATDVRGYTLAEYVKLHEDNVQIFGEIDKNIDIENDIVPRKTAPFVLCKAVKTERFANIRIVDFRNIFDEERVIQFAAVTFELSDGIRVVAYRGTDSSIIGWKEDCMLSYLREIPGQAEAVRYFNESETGKKYYIVGHSKGGNEALYTYIKMKEERVDDVVAVYNFDGPGFL
;
A
#
# COMPACT_ATOMS: atom_id res chain seq x y z
N ASP A 1 -1.46 1.11 13.95
CA ASP A 1 -2.16 0.49 12.81
C ASP A 1 -1.64 1.03 11.49
N ALA A 2 -1.53 2.35 11.34
CA ALA A 2 -1.10 2.99 10.09
C ALA A 2 0.22 2.41 9.55
N LEU A 3 1.25 2.25 10.40
CA LEU A 3 2.53 1.64 10.00
C LEU A 3 2.35 0.18 9.54
N ILE A 4 1.57 -0.61 10.27
CA ILE A 4 1.31 -2.01 9.90
C ILE A 4 0.63 -2.10 8.54
N LEU A 5 -0.38 -1.27 8.27
CA LEU A 5 -1.07 -1.25 6.99
C LEU A 5 -0.18 -0.72 5.86
N SER A 6 0.71 0.25 6.14
CA SER A 6 1.70 0.70 5.15
C SER A 6 2.72 -0.38 4.79
N LEU A 7 3.10 -1.25 5.74
CA LEU A 7 3.96 -2.41 5.46
C LEU A 7 3.19 -3.51 4.70
N ILE A 8 1.94 -3.76 5.08
CA ILE A 8 1.08 -4.72 4.37
C ILE A 8 0.86 -4.30 2.90
N SER A 9 0.89 -2.99 2.56
CA SER A 9 0.75 -2.52 1.18
C SER A 9 1.87 -2.99 0.23
N TYR A 10 3.03 -3.44 0.77
CA TYR A 10 4.07 -4.09 -0.03
C TYR A 10 3.71 -5.52 -0.47
N TYR A 11 2.66 -6.09 0.13
CA TYR A 11 2.14 -7.37 -0.32
C TYR A 11 1.39 -7.17 -1.65
N GLU A 12 1.71 -8.01 -2.63
CA GLU A 12 1.15 -7.90 -3.97
C GLU A 12 -0.21 -8.61 -4.03
N PHE A 13 -1.27 -7.96 -3.57
CA PHE A 13 -2.63 -8.50 -3.57
C PHE A 13 -3.12 -8.95 -4.96
N GLU A 14 -2.52 -8.44 -6.03
CA GLU A 14 -2.88 -8.73 -7.42
C GLU A 14 -2.30 -10.02 -7.97
N GLN A 15 -1.20 -10.54 -7.43
CA GLN A 15 -0.57 -11.76 -7.93
C GLN A 15 -1.52 -12.97 -7.90
N PHE A 16 -2.59 -12.85 -7.14
CA PHE A 16 -3.61 -13.89 -6.96
C PHE A 16 -4.80 -13.79 -7.91
N TYR A 17 -4.85 -12.81 -8.80
CA TYR A 17 -5.85 -12.78 -9.89
C TYR A 17 -5.78 -13.97 -10.86
N GLN A 18 -4.68 -14.73 -10.87
CA GLN A 18 -4.64 -15.99 -11.62
C GLN A 18 -5.60 -17.06 -11.06
N VAL A 19 -6.08 -16.87 -9.84
CA VAL A 19 -7.20 -17.60 -9.25
C VAL A 19 -8.41 -16.66 -9.28
N ALA A 20 -9.05 -16.54 -10.39
CA ALA A 20 -10.37 -16.00 -10.78
C ALA A 20 -11.27 -15.28 -9.72
N THR A 21 -10.77 -14.80 -8.59
CA THR A 21 -11.57 -14.27 -7.50
C THR A 21 -11.12 -12.84 -7.20
N ASP A 22 -12.02 -11.87 -7.45
CA ASP A 22 -11.84 -10.51 -6.96
C ASP A 22 -11.83 -10.52 -5.43
N VAL A 23 -10.72 -10.09 -4.84
CA VAL A 23 -10.54 -10.09 -3.38
C VAL A 23 -11.10 -8.83 -2.71
N ARG A 24 -11.69 -7.92 -3.46
CA ARG A 24 -12.40 -6.78 -2.88
C ARG A 24 -13.57 -7.25 -2.04
N GLY A 25 -13.68 -6.69 -0.84
CA GLY A 25 -14.67 -7.08 0.15
C GLY A 25 -14.25 -8.17 1.11
N TYR A 26 -13.15 -8.91 0.81
CA TYR A 26 -12.58 -9.87 1.76
C TYR A 26 -11.96 -9.16 2.94
N THR A 27 -12.10 -9.74 4.11
CA THR A 27 -11.28 -9.37 5.27
C THR A 27 -9.85 -9.88 5.08
N LEU A 28 -8.89 -9.27 5.76
CA LEU A 28 -7.50 -9.75 5.72
C LEU A 28 -7.39 -11.21 6.19
N ALA A 29 -8.20 -11.63 7.18
CA ALA A 29 -8.22 -13.02 7.63
C ALA A 29 -8.77 -13.98 6.58
N GLU A 30 -9.88 -13.61 5.90
CA GLU A 30 -10.44 -14.40 4.80
C GLU A 30 -9.45 -14.51 3.64
N TYR A 31 -8.78 -13.39 3.32
CA TYR A 31 -7.75 -13.35 2.30
C TYR A 31 -6.60 -14.32 2.61
N VAL A 32 -6.02 -14.24 3.81
CA VAL A 32 -4.93 -15.14 4.23
C VAL A 32 -5.39 -16.60 4.21
N LYS A 33 -6.61 -16.89 4.70
CA LYS A 33 -7.16 -18.24 4.70
C LYS A 33 -7.34 -18.80 3.29
N LEU A 34 -7.79 -17.97 2.33
CA LEU A 34 -7.95 -18.37 0.93
C LEU A 34 -6.62 -18.83 0.32
N HIS A 35 -5.50 -18.31 0.81
CA HIS A 35 -4.15 -18.59 0.31
C HIS A 35 -3.36 -19.57 1.17
N GLU A 36 -3.86 -19.99 2.35
CA GLU A 36 -3.20 -21.01 3.19
C GLU A 36 -3.03 -22.34 2.46
N ASP A 37 -3.95 -22.69 1.56
CA ASP A 37 -3.88 -23.89 0.74
C ASP A 37 -2.78 -23.82 -0.34
N ASN A 38 -2.28 -22.65 -0.66
CA ASN A 38 -1.12 -22.43 -1.53
C ASN A 38 0.17 -22.39 -0.70
N VAL A 39 0.53 -23.50 -0.12
CA VAL A 39 1.61 -23.75 0.86
C VAL A 39 2.98 -23.12 0.48
N GLN A 40 3.21 -22.77 -0.79
CA GLN A 40 4.48 -22.20 -1.25
C GLN A 40 4.66 -20.72 -0.89
N ILE A 41 3.58 -19.95 -0.71
CA ILE A 41 3.67 -18.49 -0.54
C ILE A 41 3.85 -18.11 0.93
N PHE A 42 3.23 -18.85 1.84
CA PHE A 42 3.29 -18.57 3.28
C PHE A 42 4.18 -19.55 4.08
N GLY A 43 4.42 -20.75 3.55
CA GLY A 43 5.19 -21.79 4.22
C GLY A 43 6.70 -21.55 4.28
N GLU A 44 7.26 -20.78 3.35
CA GLU A 44 8.67 -20.39 3.37
C GLU A 44 8.94 -19.19 4.30
N ILE A 45 7.90 -18.49 4.74
CA ILE A 45 7.98 -17.24 5.52
C ILE A 45 8.50 -17.49 6.94
N ASP A 46 8.36 -18.71 7.49
CA ASP A 46 8.57 -18.95 8.92
C ASP A 46 10.02 -19.30 9.32
N LYS A 47 10.95 -19.48 8.39
CA LYS A 47 12.23 -20.10 8.76
C LYS A 47 13.46 -19.20 8.76
N ASN A 48 13.51 -18.09 8.02
CA ASN A 48 14.70 -17.20 8.00
C ASN A 48 14.41 -15.82 7.40
N ILE A 49 13.44 -15.08 7.94
CA ILE A 49 13.27 -13.67 7.52
C ILE A 49 14.34 -12.85 8.22
N ASP A 50 15.33 -12.40 7.47
CA ASP A 50 16.25 -11.37 7.91
C ASP A 50 15.56 -10.00 7.78
N ILE A 51 14.75 -9.67 8.79
CA ILE A 51 13.99 -8.40 8.83
C ILE A 51 14.94 -7.20 8.89
N GLU A 52 16.13 -7.37 9.48
CA GLU A 52 17.09 -6.29 9.68
C GLU A 52 17.72 -5.82 8.35
N ASN A 53 17.79 -6.70 7.36
CA ASN A 53 18.37 -6.42 6.04
C ASN A 53 17.34 -6.34 4.92
N ASP A 54 16.02 -6.39 5.22
CA ASP A 54 14.95 -6.25 4.23
C ASP A 54 14.67 -4.76 3.97
N ILE A 55 15.57 -4.09 3.26
CA ILE A 55 15.47 -2.66 2.92
C ILE A 55 14.16 -2.37 2.17
N VAL A 56 13.72 -3.29 1.32
CA VAL A 56 12.41 -3.25 0.67
C VAL A 56 11.53 -4.29 1.35
N PRO A 57 10.44 -3.93 2.07
CA PRO A 57 9.65 -4.84 2.91
C PRO A 57 8.90 -5.95 2.14
N ARG A 58 9.45 -6.45 1.06
CA ARG A 58 8.84 -7.46 0.20
C ARG A 58 8.72 -8.82 0.89
N LYS A 59 9.73 -9.20 1.67
CA LYS A 59 9.72 -10.43 2.47
C LYS A 59 9.02 -10.21 3.80
N THR A 60 9.14 -9.01 4.36
CA THR A 60 8.53 -8.63 5.63
C THR A 60 7.02 -8.47 5.53
N ALA A 61 6.49 -7.96 4.41
CA ALA A 61 5.06 -7.72 4.24
C ALA A 61 4.17 -8.97 4.42
N PRO A 62 4.46 -10.13 3.80
CA PRO A 62 3.69 -11.35 4.02
C PRO A 62 3.74 -11.80 5.48
N PHE A 63 4.92 -11.71 6.13
CA PHE A 63 5.08 -12.05 7.54
C PHE A 63 4.23 -11.15 8.43
N VAL A 64 4.27 -9.83 8.20
CA VAL A 64 3.47 -8.85 8.95
C VAL A 64 1.98 -9.13 8.75
N LEU A 65 1.54 -9.41 7.51
CA LEU A 65 0.15 -9.76 7.21
C LEU A 65 -0.29 -11.01 7.99
N CYS A 66 0.49 -12.10 7.94
CA CYS A 66 0.18 -13.34 8.66
C CYS A 66 0.16 -13.18 10.18
N LYS A 67 0.98 -12.30 10.73
CA LYS A 67 0.95 -12.00 12.17
C LYS A 67 -0.22 -11.08 12.54
N ALA A 68 -0.50 -10.07 11.72
CA ALA A 68 -1.58 -9.12 11.94
C ALA A 68 -2.95 -9.81 12.00
N VAL A 69 -3.25 -10.72 11.06
CA VAL A 69 -4.55 -11.41 11.00
C VAL A 69 -4.82 -12.35 12.17
N LYS A 70 -3.80 -12.68 12.98
CA LYS A 70 -3.96 -13.43 14.24
C LYS A 70 -4.56 -12.58 15.37
N THR A 71 -4.69 -11.27 15.14
CA THR A 71 -5.29 -10.35 16.09
C THR A 71 -6.66 -9.89 15.59
N GLU A 72 -7.63 -9.81 16.50
CA GLU A 72 -8.98 -9.34 16.16
C GLU A 72 -8.98 -7.96 15.50
N ARG A 73 -8.03 -7.10 15.91
CA ARG A 73 -7.87 -5.73 15.41
C ARG A 73 -7.63 -5.65 13.91
N PHE A 74 -6.87 -6.58 13.33
CA PHE A 74 -6.54 -6.58 11.90
C PHE A 74 -7.30 -7.63 11.11
N ALA A 75 -7.72 -8.73 11.74
CA ALA A 75 -8.39 -9.84 11.08
C ALA A 75 -9.62 -9.39 10.27
N ASN A 76 -10.40 -8.44 10.82
CA ASN A 76 -11.65 -7.97 10.26
C ASN A 76 -11.52 -6.75 9.33
N ILE A 77 -10.32 -6.23 9.12
CA ILE A 77 -10.06 -5.16 8.16
C ILE A 77 -10.36 -5.67 6.75
N ARG A 78 -11.14 -4.91 5.97
CA ARG A 78 -11.54 -5.29 4.61
C ARG A 78 -10.63 -4.66 3.56
N ILE A 79 -10.36 -5.40 2.50
CA ILE A 79 -9.74 -4.88 1.28
C ILE A 79 -10.86 -4.26 0.45
N VAL A 80 -10.81 -2.95 0.22
CA VAL A 80 -11.84 -2.22 -0.53
C VAL A 80 -11.45 -2.06 -1.98
N ASP A 81 -10.22 -1.63 -2.21
CA ASP A 81 -9.69 -1.40 -3.54
C ASP A 81 -8.17 -1.52 -3.54
N PHE A 82 -7.59 -1.73 -4.71
CA PHE A 82 -6.14 -1.70 -4.89
C PHE A 82 -5.81 -1.34 -6.33
N ARG A 83 -4.62 -0.81 -6.53
CA ARG A 83 -4.06 -0.47 -7.85
C ARG A 83 -2.58 -0.77 -7.86
N ASN A 84 -2.10 -1.31 -8.97
CA ASN A 84 -0.70 -1.49 -9.24
C ASN A 84 -0.41 -1.07 -10.68
N ILE A 85 0.57 -0.21 -10.87
CA ILE A 85 0.99 0.28 -12.18
C ILE A 85 2.49 0.10 -12.28
N PHE A 86 2.91 -0.65 -13.28
CA PHE A 86 4.30 -0.81 -13.64
C PHE A 86 4.45 -0.47 -15.11
N ASP A 87 5.18 0.60 -15.42
CA ASP A 87 5.35 1.13 -16.78
C ASP A 87 6.81 1.56 -16.97
N GLU A 88 7.53 0.80 -17.79
CA GLU A 88 8.94 1.05 -18.06
C GLU A 88 9.18 2.29 -18.91
N GLU A 89 8.26 2.60 -19.84
CA GLU A 89 8.40 3.73 -20.76
C GLU A 89 8.19 5.05 -20.01
N ARG A 90 7.19 5.11 -19.12
CA ARG A 90 6.90 6.28 -18.30
C ARG A 90 7.68 6.32 -16.98
N VAL A 91 8.45 5.27 -16.71
CA VAL A 91 9.21 5.09 -15.46
C VAL A 91 8.29 5.21 -14.24
N ILE A 92 7.24 4.38 -14.19
CA ILE A 92 6.27 4.35 -13.08
C ILE A 92 6.36 3.00 -12.37
N GLN A 93 6.53 3.04 -11.08
CA GLN A 93 6.28 1.94 -10.16
C GLN A 93 5.37 2.47 -9.05
N PHE A 94 4.09 2.26 -9.17
CA PHE A 94 3.08 2.72 -8.23
C PHE A 94 2.20 1.58 -7.75
N ALA A 95 1.92 1.52 -6.46
CA ALA A 95 0.87 0.66 -5.94
C ALA A 95 0.19 1.27 -4.71
N ALA A 96 -1.11 1.02 -4.60
CA ALA A 96 -1.94 1.46 -3.49
C ALA A 96 -2.94 0.38 -3.10
N VAL A 97 -3.26 0.32 -1.82
CA VAL A 97 -4.34 -0.51 -1.29
C VAL A 97 -5.24 0.35 -0.41
N THR A 98 -6.55 0.22 -0.59
CA THR A 98 -7.52 0.84 0.31
C THR A 98 -8.12 -0.23 1.22
N PHE A 99 -7.96 -0.03 2.52
CA PHE A 99 -8.55 -0.85 3.56
C PHE A 99 -9.74 -0.14 4.20
N GLU A 100 -10.72 -0.89 4.71
CA GLU A 100 -11.80 -0.37 5.52
C GLU A 100 -11.74 -0.99 6.93
N LEU A 101 -11.67 -0.12 7.93
CA LEU A 101 -11.65 -0.50 9.34
C LEU A 101 -13.06 -0.85 9.82
N SER A 102 -13.18 -1.46 11.00
CA SER A 102 -14.46 -1.89 11.58
C SER A 102 -15.45 -0.75 11.87
N ASP A 103 -14.95 0.48 12.01
CA ASP A 103 -15.74 1.70 12.22
C ASP A 103 -16.13 2.38 10.90
N GLY A 104 -15.79 1.78 9.76
CA GLY A 104 -16.08 2.31 8.42
C GLY A 104 -15.11 3.39 7.93
N ILE A 105 -14.10 3.77 8.72
CA ILE A 105 -13.02 4.64 8.27
C ILE A 105 -12.12 3.85 7.31
N ARG A 106 -11.66 4.50 6.25
CA ARG A 106 -10.76 3.89 5.27
C ARG A 106 -9.32 4.31 5.47
N VAL A 107 -8.43 3.43 5.08
CA VAL A 107 -6.99 3.68 5.07
C VAL A 107 -6.49 3.45 3.65
N VAL A 108 -6.04 4.52 2.99
CA VAL A 108 -5.31 4.42 1.72
C VAL A 108 -3.84 4.27 2.06
N ALA A 109 -3.26 3.13 1.73
CA ALA A 109 -1.86 2.81 1.96
C ALA A 109 -1.10 2.78 0.63
N TYR A 110 -0.19 3.73 0.43
CA TYR A 110 0.71 3.77 -0.72
C TYR A 110 1.94 2.93 -0.44
N ARG A 111 2.26 2.05 -1.39
CA ARG A 111 3.47 1.22 -1.35
C ARG A 111 4.67 2.07 -1.75
N GLY A 112 5.75 1.95 -1.02
CA GLY A 112 7.02 2.53 -1.41
C GLY A 112 7.68 1.77 -2.56
N THR A 113 8.95 2.08 -2.79
CA THR A 113 9.75 1.48 -3.87
C THR A 113 9.85 -0.02 -3.70
N ASP A 114 9.69 -0.74 -4.80
CA ASP A 114 10.00 -2.16 -4.87
C ASP A 114 11.48 -2.41 -5.23
N SER A 115 11.86 -3.68 -5.44
CA SER A 115 13.23 -4.05 -5.81
C SER A 115 13.53 -3.88 -7.32
N SER A 116 12.62 -3.30 -8.10
CA SER A 116 12.79 -3.13 -9.55
C SER A 116 13.71 -1.96 -9.89
N ILE A 117 14.38 -2.07 -11.05
CA ILE A 117 15.17 -0.96 -11.58
C ILE A 117 14.30 0.27 -11.87
N ILE A 118 13.04 0.06 -12.26
CA ILE A 118 12.09 1.15 -12.55
C ILE A 118 11.74 1.89 -11.26
N GLY A 119 11.46 1.18 -10.17
CA GLY A 119 11.23 1.79 -8.87
C GLY A 119 12.42 2.64 -8.41
N TRP A 120 13.63 2.13 -8.52
CA TRP A 120 14.84 2.89 -8.17
C TRP A 120 15.09 4.09 -9.08
N LYS A 121 14.78 3.99 -10.38
CA LYS A 121 14.84 5.15 -11.30
C LYS A 121 13.83 6.22 -10.91
N GLU A 122 12.60 5.82 -10.58
CA GLU A 122 11.55 6.74 -10.15
C GLU A 122 11.93 7.43 -8.84
N ASP A 123 12.53 6.72 -7.88
CA ASP A 123 13.07 7.31 -6.66
C ASP A 123 14.14 8.38 -6.93
N CYS A 124 15.04 8.13 -7.88
CA CYS A 124 16.03 9.12 -8.28
C CYS A 124 15.37 10.40 -8.84
N MET A 125 14.21 10.30 -9.48
CA MET A 125 13.48 11.47 -10.00
C MET A 125 13.03 12.42 -8.88
N LEU A 126 12.78 11.94 -7.66
CA LEU A 126 12.45 12.77 -6.49
C LEU A 126 13.54 13.82 -6.19
N SER A 127 14.78 13.58 -6.62
CA SER A 127 15.89 14.50 -6.37
C SER A 127 15.97 15.67 -7.36
N TYR A 128 15.24 15.64 -8.48
CA TYR A 128 15.32 16.68 -9.52
C TYR A 128 14.00 17.05 -10.20
N LEU A 129 12.94 16.27 -10.02
CA LEU A 129 11.61 16.59 -10.53
C LEU A 129 10.72 17.16 -9.41
N ARG A 130 9.89 18.14 -9.75
CA ARG A 130 8.87 18.68 -8.84
C ARG A 130 7.70 17.74 -8.62
N GLU A 131 7.44 16.86 -9.58
CA GLU A 131 6.42 15.81 -9.53
C GLU A 131 6.93 14.60 -10.27
N ILE A 132 6.84 13.43 -9.64
CA ILE A 132 7.12 12.15 -10.29
C ILE A 132 5.82 11.47 -10.72
N PRO A 133 5.87 10.54 -11.70
CA PRO A 133 4.67 9.85 -12.16
C PRO A 133 3.86 9.16 -11.06
N GLY A 134 4.52 8.51 -10.09
CA GLY A 134 3.85 7.88 -8.95
C GLY A 134 3.06 8.84 -8.09
N GLN A 135 3.58 10.06 -7.86
CA GLN A 135 2.84 11.11 -7.14
C GLN A 135 1.55 11.50 -7.86
N ALA A 136 1.59 11.67 -9.19
CA ALA A 136 0.40 11.97 -9.98
C ALA A 136 -0.64 10.84 -9.92
N GLU A 137 -0.18 9.58 -9.97
CA GLU A 137 -1.04 8.41 -9.81
C GLU A 137 -1.64 8.30 -8.40
N ALA A 138 -0.88 8.64 -7.35
CA ALA A 138 -1.36 8.66 -5.98
C ALA A 138 -2.51 9.66 -5.78
N VAL A 139 -2.35 10.88 -6.30
CA VAL A 139 -3.41 11.91 -6.29
C VAL A 139 -4.64 11.44 -7.05
N ARG A 140 -4.43 10.84 -8.23
CA ARG A 140 -5.53 10.32 -9.05
C ARG A 140 -6.30 9.21 -8.32
N TYR A 141 -5.59 8.23 -7.76
CA TYR A 141 -6.19 7.13 -7.01
C TYR A 141 -7.08 7.62 -5.87
N PHE A 142 -6.59 8.58 -5.07
CA PHE A 142 -7.37 9.15 -3.98
C PHE A 142 -8.58 9.94 -4.47
N ASN A 143 -8.42 10.76 -5.51
CA ASN A 143 -9.52 11.56 -6.06
C ASN A 143 -10.64 10.70 -6.69
N GLU A 144 -10.32 9.51 -7.16
CA GLU A 144 -11.27 8.53 -7.71
C GLU A 144 -11.93 7.66 -6.64
N SER A 145 -11.41 7.66 -5.41
CA SER A 145 -12.00 6.89 -4.31
C SER A 145 -13.35 7.46 -3.86
N GLU A 146 -14.18 6.64 -3.21
CA GLU A 146 -15.54 6.99 -2.78
C GLU A 146 -15.55 8.27 -1.92
N THR A 147 -16.38 9.23 -2.28
CA THR A 147 -16.56 10.50 -1.55
C THR A 147 -17.47 10.34 -0.33
N GLY A 148 -17.30 11.22 0.67
CA GLY A 148 -18.11 11.20 1.89
C GLY A 148 -17.73 10.12 2.90
N LYS A 149 -16.66 9.39 2.64
CA LYS A 149 -16.00 8.52 3.62
C LYS A 149 -14.86 9.27 4.30
N LYS A 150 -14.49 8.84 5.51
CA LYS A 150 -13.31 9.35 6.20
C LYS A 150 -12.09 8.49 5.88
N TYR A 151 -10.95 9.14 5.70
CA TYR A 151 -9.71 8.49 5.27
C TYR A 151 -8.52 8.83 6.16
N TYR A 152 -7.74 7.82 6.47
CA TYR A 152 -6.31 7.97 6.75
C TYR A 152 -5.54 7.71 5.46
N ILE A 153 -4.54 8.54 5.17
CA ILE A 153 -3.62 8.35 4.05
C ILE A 153 -2.27 8.00 4.64
N VAL A 154 -1.71 6.86 4.27
CA VAL A 154 -0.50 6.34 4.89
C VAL A 154 0.48 5.84 3.84
N GLY A 155 1.77 5.83 4.15
CA GLY A 155 2.78 5.22 3.31
C GLY A 155 4.15 5.20 3.97
N HIS A 156 5.00 4.28 3.52
CA HIS A 156 6.38 4.15 3.95
C HIS A 156 7.32 4.45 2.78
N SER A 157 8.46 5.08 3.03
CA SER A 157 9.45 5.44 2.03
C SER A 157 8.84 6.32 0.93
N LYS A 158 9.03 6.00 -0.37
CA LYS A 158 8.36 6.70 -1.48
C LYS A 158 6.85 6.81 -1.27
N GLY A 159 6.18 5.76 -0.78
CA GLY A 159 4.75 5.80 -0.45
C GLY A 159 4.39 6.83 0.63
N GLY A 160 5.30 7.11 1.56
CA GLY A 160 5.13 8.18 2.55
C GLY A 160 5.19 9.58 1.92
N ASN A 161 6.09 9.78 0.95
CA ASN A 161 6.12 10.99 0.11
C ASN A 161 4.82 11.12 -0.70
N GLU A 162 4.36 10.05 -1.37
CA GLU A 162 3.11 10.01 -2.15
C GLU A 162 1.89 10.33 -1.27
N ALA A 163 1.86 9.86 -0.01
CA ALA A 163 0.79 10.15 0.93
C ALA A 163 0.68 11.65 1.26
N LEU A 164 1.80 12.29 1.56
CA LEU A 164 1.83 13.75 1.78
C LEU A 164 1.53 14.52 0.49
N TYR A 165 2.08 14.10 -0.64
CA TYR A 165 1.82 14.74 -1.94
C TYR A 165 0.35 14.68 -2.30
N THR A 166 -0.30 13.55 -2.06
CA THR A 166 -1.75 13.39 -2.27
C THR A 166 -2.54 14.42 -1.47
N TYR A 167 -2.24 14.61 -0.19
CA TYR A 167 -2.92 15.59 0.64
C TYR A 167 -2.74 17.03 0.14
N ILE A 168 -1.55 17.36 -0.36
CA ILE A 168 -1.23 18.71 -0.88
C ILE A 168 -1.93 18.97 -2.22
N LYS A 169 -2.14 17.95 -3.05
CA LYS A 169 -2.57 18.08 -4.45
C LYS A 169 -3.97 17.53 -4.75
N MET A 170 -4.61 16.86 -3.80
CA MET A 170 -5.97 16.36 -3.99
C MET A 170 -6.95 17.52 -4.24
N LYS A 171 -8.12 17.20 -4.74
CA LYS A 171 -9.19 18.17 -4.93
C LYS A 171 -9.61 18.79 -3.60
N GLU A 172 -9.87 20.09 -3.60
CA GLU A 172 -10.22 20.86 -2.40
C GLU A 172 -11.46 20.26 -1.69
N GLU A 173 -12.43 19.79 -2.43
CA GLU A 173 -13.65 19.12 -1.92
C GLU A 173 -13.36 17.82 -1.15
N ARG A 174 -12.13 17.26 -1.26
CA ARG A 174 -11.74 16.02 -0.57
C ARG A 174 -11.01 16.28 0.76
N VAL A 175 -10.70 17.55 1.07
CA VAL A 175 -9.92 17.89 2.28
C VAL A 175 -10.64 17.43 3.55
N ASP A 176 -11.95 17.63 3.61
CA ASP A 176 -12.76 17.22 4.77
C ASP A 176 -12.91 15.69 4.89
N ASP A 177 -12.64 14.93 3.84
CA ASP A 177 -12.63 13.47 3.91
C ASP A 177 -11.40 12.93 4.66
N VAL A 178 -10.30 13.69 4.74
CA VAL A 178 -9.04 13.23 5.33
C VAL A 178 -8.99 13.52 6.82
N VAL A 179 -8.83 12.46 7.62
CA VAL A 179 -8.66 12.53 9.07
C VAL A 179 -7.21 12.84 9.44
N ALA A 180 -6.27 12.12 8.84
CA ALA A 180 -4.84 12.34 9.03
C ALA A 180 -4.02 11.69 7.92
N VAL A 181 -2.78 12.18 7.78
CA VAL A 181 -1.77 11.62 6.89
C VAL A 181 -0.59 11.14 7.72
N TYR A 182 -0.11 9.93 7.45
CA TYR A 182 1.06 9.35 8.10
C TYR A 182 2.13 9.05 7.06
N ASN A 183 3.21 9.79 7.15
CA ASN A 183 4.43 9.55 6.38
C ASN A 183 5.44 8.83 7.27
N PHE A 184 5.76 7.58 6.91
CA PHE A 184 6.77 6.79 7.59
C PHE A 184 8.06 6.82 6.75
N ASP A 185 9.01 7.62 7.18
CA ASP A 185 10.36 7.68 6.63
C ASP A 185 10.42 8.00 5.12
N GLY A 186 9.45 8.78 4.64
CA GLY A 186 9.40 9.21 3.25
C GLY A 186 10.29 10.44 3.00
N PRO A 187 10.89 10.54 1.79
CA PRO A 187 11.68 11.72 1.40
C PRO A 187 10.80 12.97 1.34
N GLY A 188 11.44 14.13 1.46
CA GLY A 188 10.80 15.44 1.30
C GLY A 188 10.49 15.78 -0.17
N PHE A 189 10.05 17.03 -0.38
CA PHE A 189 9.77 17.61 -1.69
C PHE A 189 10.87 18.63 -2.07
N LEU A 190 11.02 18.88 -3.38
CA LEU A 190 11.82 19.97 -3.91
C LEU A 190 11.07 21.30 -3.87
#